data_67446c4dcd3b947934c484c858ff6bad
#
_entry.id   67446c4dcd3b947934c484c858ff6bad
#
_cell.length_a   1.000
_cell.length_b   1.000
_cell.length_c   1.000
_cell.angle_alpha   90.00
_cell.angle_beta   90.00
_cell.angle_gamma   90.00
#
_symmetry.space_group_name_H-M   'P 1'
#
loop_
_entity.id
_entity.type
_entity.pdbx_description
1 polymer ?
#
loop_
_entity_poly.entity_id
_entity_poly.type
_entity_poly.pdbx_seq_one_letter_code
_entity_poly.pdbx_strand_id
1 'polypeptide(L)'
;ALIALVVAAVVYPLLRRPAIALAGLEDGATLGAAGLPAGIDLTFDRPVTTVTATLDGEALAVNIDNLTASFEIPETTDGDHQLEVIVDRGSLAPAVSLTRDFSVDTKPPVATVIEPTGPVLPVGPVAVSITVDDPDAIVEIGGEGVSASSDGVFGREFPEAPPAPVSILVSDALGNAATSEVVITLNLPGIDGGEPIRGVHASGYTWTTAELKDPIMELIAENKINTIEIDLKDEAGQVWWATSNEHANQIGAVEELWDLAAVVEELHRLGVRVIGRLVVFRDPILSDWAIGTGNLDWIVLNPDGSPYGQYGGYTNPFNEQVWEYNISIAEEAARLGVDDVLYDYVRRPDAFLDQLRFPLQGEQTPEEAILGFLEASQPRIHAAGARVGASVFGIAATHPDQIAQPIPAMSELVDYVAPMVYPSHWGPNEYGVVDPNSSPYDIVFRSLSEFQNQVAGTNATVLGWLQDFSLGVDYGPAEVRAQIEAAEDAGVVDFLLWDAATTYTEAALDPMS
;
A
#
# COMPACT_ATOMS: atom_id res chain seq x y z
N ALA A 1 -77.50 39.23 -25.31
CA ALA A 1 -76.71 39.42 -24.05
C ALA A 1 -76.67 38.14 -23.22
N LEU A 2 -77.80 37.41 -23.02
CA LEU A 2 -77.83 36.20 -22.19
C LEU A 2 -77.00 35.05 -22.78
N ILE A 3 -77.03 34.85 -24.10
CA ILE A 3 -76.27 33.78 -24.81
C ILE A 3 -74.76 34.09 -24.72
N ALA A 4 -74.31 35.34 -24.85
CA ALA A 4 -72.93 35.73 -24.70
C ALA A 4 -72.43 35.53 -23.25
N LEU A 5 -73.24 35.75 -22.25
CA LEU A 5 -72.92 35.50 -20.84
C LEU A 5 -72.82 33.99 -20.50
N VAL A 6 -73.72 33.17 -21.08
CA VAL A 6 -73.66 31.70 -20.90
C VAL A 6 -72.46 31.12 -21.63
N VAL A 7 -72.12 31.62 -22.83
CA VAL A 7 -70.91 31.20 -23.54
C VAL A 7 -69.65 31.62 -22.78
N ALA A 8 -69.61 32.82 -22.21
CA ALA A 8 -68.46 33.25 -21.40
C ALA A 8 -68.35 32.51 -20.05
N ALA A 9 -69.48 32.19 -19.42
CA ALA A 9 -69.48 31.50 -18.11
C ALA A 9 -69.28 29.99 -18.18
N VAL A 10 -69.67 29.34 -19.27
CA VAL A 10 -69.62 27.86 -19.40
C VAL A 10 -68.55 27.41 -20.40
N VAL A 11 -68.44 28.10 -21.58
CA VAL A 11 -67.52 27.66 -22.64
C VAL A 11 -66.12 28.17 -22.40
N TYR A 12 -65.94 29.37 -21.90
CA TYR A 12 -64.59 29.94 -21.62
C TYR A 12 -63.80 29.15 -20.61
N PRO A 13 -64.36 28.69 -19.48
CA PRO A 13 -63.64 27.78 -18.57
C PRO A 13 -63.27 26.44 -19.18
N LEU A 14 -64.10 25.91 -20.12
CA LEU A 14 -63.83 24.65 -20.80
C LEU A 14 -62.70 24.74 -21.83
N LEU A 15 -62.50 25.90 -22.42
CA LEU A 15 -61.45 26.15 -23.40
C LEU A 15 -60.11 26.59 -22.77
N ARG A 16 -60.09 26.90 -21.47
CA ARG A 16 -58.89 27.41 -20.82
C ARG A 16 -57.89 26.27 -20.54
N ARG A 17 -56.68 26.44 -20.97
CA ARG A 17 -55.58 25.50 -20.75
C ARG A 17 -55.25 25.37 -19.24
N PRO A 18 -54.83 24.21 -18.76
CA PRO A 18 -54.34 24.11 -17.41
C PRO A 18 -52.99 24.84 -17.28
N ALA A 19 -52.78 25.50 -16.16
CA ALA A 19 -51.45 25.92 -15.76
C ALA A 19 -50.73 24.74 -15.08
N ILE A 20 -49.50 24.49 -15.46
CA ILE A 20 -48.67 23.39 -14.96
C ILE A 20 -47.56 24.02 -14.14
N ALA A 21 -47.39 23.60 -12.91
CA ALA A 21 -46.18 23.84 -12.11
C ALA A 21 -45.48 22.51 -11.88
N LEU A 22 -44.19 22.49 -12.25
CA LEU A 22 -43.29 21.37 -12.04
C LEU A 22 -42.30 21.74 -10.94
N ALA A 23 -42.18 20.90 -9.95
CA ALA A 23 -41.23 21.05 -8.85
C ALA A 23 -40.10 20.02 -8.98
N GLY A 24 -38.89 20.40 -8.57
CA GLY A 24 -37.75 19.47 -8.47
C GLY A 24 -36.82 19.41 -9.66
N LEU A 25 -37.19 20.02 -10.82
CA LEU A 25 -36.31 20.09 -11.99
C LEU A 25 -36.44 21.44 -12.68
N GLU A 26 -35.36 22.22 -12.67
CA GLU A 26 -35.30 23.50 -13.36
C GLU A 26 -34.86 23.31 -14.81
N ASP A 27 -35.36 24.18 -15.70
CA ASP A 27 -34.98 24.19 -17.11
C ASP A 27 -33.54 24.69 -17.28
N GLY A 28 -32.71 23.94 -18.01
CA GLY A 28 -31.29 24.23 -18.20
C GLY A 28 -30.40 23.88 -16.99
N ALA A 29 -30.93 23.11 -16.02
CA ALA A 29 -30.13 22.68 -14.87
C ALA A 29 -29.04 21.67 -15.27
N THR A 30 -27.87 21.78 -14.63
CA THR A 30 -26.85 20.71 -14.62
C THR A 30 -26.89 20.04 -13.24
N LEU A 31 -27.01 18.73 -13.20
CA LEU A 31 -27.25 17.94 -12.01
C LEU A 31 -26.12 16.93 -11.80
N GLY A 32 -25.54 16.90 -10.61
CA GLY A 32 -24.64 15.84 -10.17
C GLY A 32 -25.39 14.62 -9.67
N ALA A 33 -24.67 13.56 -9.30
CA ALA A 33 -25.24 12.31 -8.80
C ALA A 33 -26.21 12.51 -7.61
N ALA A 34 -25.89 13.42 -6.70
CA ALA A 34 -26.74 13.74 -5.53
C ALA A 34 -27.90 14.68 -5.85
N GLY A 35 -27.86 15.36 -6.99
CA GLY A 35 -28.85 16.37 -7.41
C GLY A 35 -29.98 15.81 -8.27
N LEU A 36 -29.88 14.58 -8.75
CA LEU A 36 -30.93 13.92 -9.54
C LEU A 36 -32.16 13.68 -8.66
N PRO A 37 -33.33 14.28 -8.99
CA PRO A 37 -34.54 14.03 -8.23
C PRO A 37 -35.01 12.58 -8.45
N ALA A 38 -35.32 11.87 -7.39
CA ALA A 38 -35.88 10.54 -7.47
C ALA A 38 -37.28 10.54 -8.11
N GLY A 39 -37.98 11.67 -8.03
CA GLY A 39 -39.30 11.84 -8.62
C GLY A 39 -39.64 13.30 -8.87
N ILE A 40 -40.59 13.53 -9.75
CA ILE A 40 -41.12 14.84 -10.14
C ILE A 40 -42.58 14.92 -9.73
N ASP A 41 -42.94 16.02 -9.08
CA ASP A 41 -44.30 16.37 -8.74
C ASP A 41 -44.81 17.52 -9.63
N LEU A 42 -46.01 17.29 -10.17
CA LEU A 42 -46.76 18.26 -10.99
C LEU A 42 -47.99 18.74 -10.22
N THR A 43 -48.28 20.01 -10.30
CA THR A 43 -49.55 20.57 -9.81
C THR A 43 -50.26 21.34 -10.92
N PHE A 44 -51.57 21.26 -10.88
CA PHE A 44 -52.45 21.86 -11.90
C PHE A 44 -53.47 22.82 -11.26
N ASP A 45 -53.75 23.92 -11.91
CA ASP A 45 -54.76 24.88 -11.43
C ASP A 45 -56.20 24.39 -11.66
N ARG A 46 -56.35 23.22 -12.30
CA ARG A 46 -57.66 22.59 -12.60
C ARG A 46 -57.49 21.09 -12.90
N PRO A 47 -58.57 20.28 -12.74
CA PRO A 47 -58.50 18.86 -12.99
C PRO A 47 -58.05 18.50 -14.40
N VAL A 48 -57.20 17.48 -14.50
CA VAL A 48 -56.67 16.93 -15.76
C VAL A 48 -57.15 15.49 -15.94
N THR A 49 -57.21 15.00 -17.17
CA THR A 49 -57.70 13.67 -17.51
C THR A 49 -56.54 12.74 -17.81
N THR A 50 -55.55 13.18 -18.53
CA THR A 50 -54.36 12.42 -18.87
C THR A 50 -53.12 13.29 -18.72
N VAL A 51 -52.06 12.68 -18.22
CA VAL A 51 -50.74 13.23 -18.20
C VAL A 51 -49.80 12.15 -18.76
N THR A 52 -49.03 12.50 -19.75
CA THR A 52 -47.94 11.67 -20.28
C THR A 52 -46.62 12.35 -20.01
N ALA A 53 -45.64 11.63 -19.54
CA ALA A 53 -44.29 12.12 -19.39
C ALA A 53 -43.35 11.20 -20.15
N THR A 54 -42.36 11.79 -20.82
CA THR A 54 -41.27 11.06 -21.48
C THR A 54 -39.96 11.66 -21.09
N LEU A 55 -38.95 10.83 -20.86
CA LEU A 55 -37.57 11.21 -20.74
C LEU A 55 -36.83 10.70 -21.98
N ASP A 56 -36.24 11.61 -22.75
CA ASP A 56 -35.55 11.30 -24.01
C ASP A 56 -36.41 10.52 -25.03
N GLY A 57 -37.73 10.74 -24.96
CA GLY A 57 -38.70 10.04 -25.79
C GLY A 57 -39.22 8.71 -25.20
N GLU A 58 -38.61 8.20 -24.11
CA GLU A 58 -39.08 6.98 -23.42
C GLU A 58 -40.16 7.32 -22.41
N ALA A 59 -41.25 6.54 -22.40
CA ALA A 59 -42.43 6.82 -21.57
C ALA A 59 -42.19 6.50 -20.09
N LEU A 60 -42.55 7.44 -19.22
CA LEU A 60 -42.53 7.30 -17.78
C LEU A 60 -43.92 6.87 -17.23
N ALA A 61 -43.89 6.09 -16.15
CA ALA A 61 -45.14 5.72 -15.45
C ALA A 61 -45.65 6.87 -14.60
N VAL A 62 -46.81 7.46 -14.97
CA VAL A 62 -47.38 8.63 -14.30
C VAL A 62 -48.54 8.23 -13.40
N ASN A 63 -48.49 8.64 -12.14
CA ASN A 63 -49.59 8.58 -11.20
C ASN A 63 -50.36 9.91 -11.21
N ILE A 64 -51.67 9.88 -11.40
CA ILE A 64 -52.51 11.08 -11.51
C ILE A 64 -53.53 11.06 -10.38
N ASP A 65 -53.64 12.18 -9.64
CA ASP A 65 -54.64 12.42 -8.62
C ASP A 65 -55.23 13.83 -8.78
N ASN A 66 -56.31 13.92 -9.61
CA ASN A 66 -57.13 15.11 -9.86
C ASN A 66 -56.35 16.41 -10.22
N LEU A 67 -55.70 17.05 -9.26
CA LEU A 67 -54.95 18.30 -9.42
C LEU A 67 -53.42 18.10 -9.32
N THR A 68 -52.99 16.86 -9.17
CA THR A 68 -51.57 16.51 -9.08
C THR A 68 -51.22 15.34 -9.97
N ALA A 69 -49.98 15.23 -10.36
CA ALA A 69 -49.41 14.04 -10.94
C ALA A 69 -47.97 13.88 -10.46
N SER A 70 -47.51 12.62 -10.36
CA SER A 70 -46.13 12.32 -10.02
C SER A 70 -45.57 11.20 -10.87
N PHE A 71 -44.29 11.19 -11.09
CA PHE A 71 -43.56 10.11 -11.76
C PHE A 71 -42.13 10.05 -11.25
N GLU A 72 -41.52 8.87 -11.31
CA GLU A 72 -40.12 8.66 -10.96
C GLU A 72 -39.21 8.96 -12.15
N ILE A 73 -38.05 9.55 -11.90
CA ILE A 73 -36.98 9.68 -12.87
C ILE A 73 -36.09 8.44 -12.76
N PRO A 74 -35.93 7.63 -13.82
CA PRO A 74 -35.01 6.49 -13.82
C PRO A 74 -33.56 6.95 -13.70
N GLU A 75 -32.63 6.01 -13.39
CA GLU A 75 -31.20 6.27 -13.50
C GLU A 75 -30.88 6.85 -14.88
N THR A 76 -30.20 8.00 -14.88
CA THR A 76 -29.92 8.78 -16.09
C THR A 76 -28.40 8.80 -16.28
N THR A 77 -27.94 8.59 -17.50
CA THR A 77 -26.51 8.64 -17.85
C THR A 77 -26.04 10.08 -17.97
N ASP A 78 -24.70 10.28 -17.92
CA ASP A 78 -24.15 11.62 -18.21
C ASP A 78 -24.52 12.10 -19.61
N GLY A 79 -24.80 13.37 -19.72
CA GLY A 79 -25.16 14.04 -20.98
C GLY A 79 -26.40 14.90 -20.89
N ASP A 80 -26.86 15.37 -22.04
CA ASP A 80 -28.05 16.20 -22.14
C ASP A 80 -29.31 15.34 -22.23
N HIS A 81 -30.33 15.72 -21.47
CA HIS A 81 -31.61 15.04 -21.36
C HIS A 81 -32.78 15.99 -21.55
N GLN A 82 -33.86 15.45 -22.00
CA GLN A 82 -35.10 16.22 -22.20
C GLN A 82 -36.28 15.50 -21.56
N LEU A 83 -36.91 16.14 -20.59
CA LEU A 83 -38.19 15.76 -20.02
C LEU A 83 -39.30 16.48 -20.75
N GLU A 84 -40.22 15.76 -21.41
CA GLU A 84 -41.45 16.29 -21.97
C GLU A 84 -42.66 15.80 -21.18
N VAL A 85 -43.54 16.73 -20.80
CA VAL A 85 -44.79 16.44 -20.11
C VAL A 85 -45.95 16.99 -20.94
N ILE A 86 -46.89 16.17 -21.34
CA ILE A 86 -48.11 16.56 -22.07
C ILE A 86 -49.32 16.30 -21.16
N VAL A 87 -50.08 17.36 -20.97
CA VAL A 87 -51.27 17.36 -20.10
C VAL A 87 -52.53 17.61 -20.92
N ASP A 88 -53.50 16.70 -20.85
CA ASP A 88 -54.81 16.82 -21.48
C ASP A 88 -55.95 16.75 -20.45
N ARG A 89 -56.92 17.57 -20.64
CA ARG A 89 -58.14 17.63 -19.79
C ARG A 89 -59.28 16.82 -20.34
N GLY A 90 -59.12 16.18 -21.52
CA GLY A 90 -60.23 15.47 -22.18
C GLY A 90 -61.40 16.37 -22.54
N SER A 91 -61.20 17.70 -22.66
CA SER A 91 -62.17 18.72 -23.01
C SER A 91 -61.86 19.32 -24.41
N LEU A 92 -62.61 20.37 -24.80
CA LEU A 92 -62.33 21.10 -26.03
C LEU A 92 -61.08 21.98 -25.97
N ALA A 93 -60.40 22.04 -24.82
CA ALA A 93 -59.11 22.74 -24.67
C ALA A 93 -57.98 21.90 -25.26
N PRO A 94 -57.09 22.49 -26.05
CA PRO A 94 -55.94 21.75 -26.56
C PRO A 94 -55.01 21.34 -25.43
N ALA A 95 -54.31 20.19 -25.59
CA ALA A 95 -53.28 19.74 -24.70
C ALA A 95 -52.19 20.79 -24.49
N VAL A 96 -51.54 20.76 -23.36
CA VAL A 96 -50.41 21.64 -23.02
C VAL A 96 -49.18 20.78 -22.85
N SER A 97 -48.10 21.14 -23.51
CA SER A 97 -46.79 20.55 -23.28
C SER A 97 -45.91 21.44 -22.41
N LEU A 98 -45.12 20.84 -21.57
CA LEU A 98 -44.03 21.44 -20.80
C LEU A 98 -42.78 20.65 -21.10
N THR A 99 -41.71 21.31 -21.50
CA THR A 99 -40.41 20.70 -21.73
C THR A 99 -39.42 21.24 -20.70
N ARG A 100 -38.54 20.37 -20.23
CA ARG A 100 -37.38 20.72 -19.45
C ARG A 100 -36.17 20.07 -20.07
N ASP A 101 -35.22 20.87 -20.49
CA ASP A 101 -33.90 20.44 -20.92
C ASP A 101 -32.99 20.50 -19.67
N PHE A 102 -32.23 19.47 -19.43
CA PHE A 102 -31.25 19.42 -18.34
C PHE A 102 -30.06 18.54 -18.73
N SER A 103 -28.93 18.70 -18.05
CA SER A 103 -27.78 17.84 -18.23
C SER A 103 -27.45 17.12 -16.93
N VAL A 104 -26.86 15.93 -17.06
CA VAL A 104 -26.36 15.12 -15.96
C VAL A 104 -24.84 15.01 -16.11
N ASP A 105 -24.12 15.30 -15.04
CA ASP A 105 -22.69 15.10 -14.93
C ASP A 105 -22.39 14.48 -13.56
N THR A 106 -22.01 13.21 -13.57
CA THR A 106 -21.67 12.46 -12.35
C THR A 106 -20.17 12.23 -12.21
N LYS A 107 -19.37 12.78 -13.14
CA LYS A 107 -17.93 12.58 -13.16
C LYS A 107 -17.23 13.55 -12.22
N PRO A 108 -16.44 13.03 -11.27
CA PRO A 108 -15.61 13.89 -10.47
C PRO A 108 -14.46 14.50 -11.30
N PRO A 109 -13.96 15.68 -10.91
CA PRO A 109 -12.76 16.24 -11.49
C PRO A 109 -11.55 15.33 -11.35
N VAL A 110 -10.61 15.42 -12.31
CA VAL A 110 -9.39 14.60 -12.34
C VAL A 110 -8.20 15.45 -11.90
N ALA A 111 -7.53 15.03 -10.81
CA ALA A 111 -6.29 15.62 -10.36
C ALA A 111 -5.08 14.98 -11.05
N THR A 112 -4.12 15.82 -11.45
CA THR A 112 -2.82 15.40 -11.97
C THR A 112 -1.72 15.99 -11.10
N VAL A 113 -0.88 15.13 -10.51
CA VAL A 113 0.23 15.56 -9.64
C VAL A 113 1.32 16.22 -10.49
N ILE A 114 1.80 17.39 -10.04
CA ILE A 114 2.91 18.14 -10.63
C ILE A 114 4.15 18.00 -9.75
N GLU A 115 3.99 18.08 -8.43
CA GLU A 115 5.05 17.93 -7.44
C GLU A 115 4.59 17.02 -6.31
N PRO A 116 5.55 16.24 -5.72
CA PRO A 116 6.95 16.13 -6.13
C PRO A 116 7.11 15.33 -7.43
N THR A 117 8.11 15.68 -8.24
CA THR A 117 8.45 14.96 -9.48
C THR A 117 9.43 13.79 -9.26
N GLY A 118 9.87 13.59 -8.04
CA GLY A 118 10.83 12.56 -7.64
C GLY A 118 11.08 12.60 -6.14
N PRO A 119 12.06 11.82 -5.66
CA PRO A 119 12.41 11.76 -4.24
C PRO A 119 12.76 13.14 -3.65
N VAL A 120 12.28 13.42 -2.45
CA VAL A 120 12.51 14.66 -1.73
C VAL A 120 13.50 14.47 -0.59
N LEU A 121 14.16 15.54 -0.13
CA LEU A 121 15.02 15.46 1.04
C LEU A 121 14.17 15.20 2.30
N PRO A 122 14.68 14.40 3.25
CA PRO A 122 14.00 14.12 4.52
C PRO A 122 13.73 15.39 5.34
N VAL A 123 14.63 16.37 5.22
CA VAL A 123 14.60 17.64 5.98
C VAL A 123 14.34 18.82 5.05
N GLY A 124 13.43 19.70 5.47
CA GLY A 124 13.08 20.92 4.75
C GLY A 124 11.70 20.86 4.12
N PRO A 125 11.21 21.98 3.57
CA PRO A 125 9.86 22.07 3.06
C PRO A 125 9.67 21.20 1.81
N VAL A 126 8.52 20.51 1.77
CA VAL A 126 8.08 19.68 0.64
C VAL A 126 6.80 20.26 0.06
N ALA A 127 6.82 20.58 -1.22
CA ALA A 127 5.63 21.01 -1.93
C ALA A 127 4.89 19.80 -2.52
N VAL A 128 3.57 19.76 -2.31
CA VAL A 128 2.67 18.89 -3.07
C VAL A 128 1.80 19.79 -3.92
N SER A 129 1.87 19.65 -5.22
CA SER A 129 1.07 20.46 -6.15
C SER A 129 0.43 19.61 -7.23
N ILE A 130 -0.77 20.04 -7.64
CA ILE A 130 -1.60 19.35 -8.63
C ILE A 130 -2.20 20.36 -9.61
N THR A 131 -2.56 19.91 -10.79
CA THR A 131 -3.58 20.54 -11.64
C THR A 131 -4.86 19.73 -11.60
N VAL A 132 -5.98 20.39 -11.84
CA VAL A 132 -7.29 19.76 -11.97
C VAL A 132 -7.88 20.19 -13.31
N ASP A 133 -8.57 19.28 -13.99
CA ASP A 133 -9.20 19.54 -15.29
C ASP A 133 -10.43 20.47 -15.19
N ASP A 134 -10.98 20.65 -13.99
CA ASP A 134 -12.00 21.66 -13.67
C ASP A 134 -11.37 22.86 -12.94
N PRO A 135 -11.36 24.06 -13.53
CA PRO A 135 -10.77 25.25 -12.92
C PRO A 135 -11.54 25.76 -11.67
N ASP A 136 -12.81 25.37 -11.53
CA ASP A 136 -13.68 25.76 -10.41
C ASP A 136 -13.74 24.67 -9.32
N ALA A 137 -12.93 23.61 -9.43
CA ALA A 137 -12.88 22.53 -8.47
C ALA A 137 -12.52 23.01 -7.04
N ILE A 138 -13.14 22.38 -6.07
CA ILE A 138 -12.76 22.49 -4.66
C ILE A 138 -11.72 21.41 -4.37
N VAL A 139 -10.55 21.82 -3.86
CA VAL A 139 -9.41 20.93 -3.65
C VAL A 139 -8.98 20.98 -2.21
N GLU A 140 -8.75 19.77 -1.63
CA GLU A 140 -8.09 19.59 -0.34
C GLU A 140 -6.82 18.75 -0.55
N ILE A 141 -5.71 19.19 0.05
CA ILE A 141 -4.43 18.47 0.06
C ILE A 141 -4.06 18.19 1.52
N GLY A 142 -3.96 16.91 1.89
CA GLY A 142 -3.69 16.50 3.26
C GLY A 142 -4.74 17.00 4.27
N GLY A 143 -6.02 17.06 3.86
CA GLY A 143 -7.15 17.49 4.67
C GLY A 143 -7.28 19.01 4.86
N GLU A 144 -6.51 19.84 4.14
CA GLU A 144 -6.64 21.29 4.14
C GLU A 144 -7.07 21.80 2.77
N GLY A 145 -8.06 22.70 2.77
CA GLY A 145 -8.55 23.36 1.56
C GLY A 145 -7.50 24.29 0.97
N VAL A 146 -7.23 24.14 -0.33
CA VAL A 146 -6.26 24.96 -1.07
C VAL A 146 -6.92 25.70 -2.22
N SER A 147 -6.37 26.87 -2.55
CA SER A 147 -6.86 27.67 -3.68
C SER A 147 -5.88 27.61 -4.85
N ALA A 148 -6.40 27.66 -6.07
CA ALA A 148 -5.57 27.72 -7.25
C ALA A 148 -4.69 28.99 -7.27
N SER A 149 -3.46 28.84 -7.73
CA SER A 149 -2.59 29.95 -8.13
C SER A 149 -3.11 30.63 -9.42
N SER A 150 -2.46 31.72 -9.82
CA SER A 150 -2.78 32.41 -11.11
C SER A 150 -2.63 31.49 -12.34
N ASP A 151 -1.87 30.43 -12.22
CA ASP A 151 -1.57 29.48 -13.31
C ASP A 151 -2.42 28.20 -13.23
N GLY A 152 -3.43 28.18 -12.31
CA GLY A 152 -4.34 27.06 -12.16
C GLY A 152 -3.76 25.87 -11.39
N VAL A 153 -2.66 26.07 -10.66
CA VAL A 153 -2.02 25.03 -9.83
C VAL A 153 -2.53 25.14 -8.39
N PHE A 154 -2.97 24.04 -7.84
CA PHE A 154 -3.29 23.90 -6.42
C PHE A 154 -2.08 23.32 -5.71
N GLY A 155 -1.64 23.94 -4.63
CA GLY A 155 -0.43 23.51 -3.93
C GLY A 155 -0.51 23.72 -2.43
N ARG A 156 0.17 22.83 -1.70
CA ARG A 156 0.42 22.93 -0.27
C ARG A 156 1.88 22.63 0.01
N GLU A 157 2.50 23.45 0.83
CA GLU A 157 3.84 23.22 1.34
C GLU A 157 3.74 22.59 2.74
N PHE A 158 4.44 21.49 2.93
CA PHE A 158 4.64 20.84 4.22
C PHE A 158 6.01 21.26 4.76
N PRO A 159 6.16 21.55 6.05
CA PRO A 159 7.45 22.00 6.63
C PRO A 159 8.55 20.93 6.52
N GLU A 160 8.15 19.66 6.43
CA GLU A 160 9.00 18.48 6.22
C GLU A 160 8.20 17.41 5.46
N ALA A 161 8.88 16.37 4.98
CA ALA A 161 8.22 15.27 4.25
C ALA A 161 7.19 14.58 5.16
N PRO A 162 5.91 14.49 4.76
CA PRO A 162 4.92 13.77 5.52
C PRO A 162 5.27 12.29 5.66
N PRO A 163 5.11 11.68 6.85
CA PRO A 163 5.45 10.27 7.08
C PRO A 163 4.45 9.28 6.47
N ALA A 164 3.31 9.77 5.98
CA ALA A 164 2.25 8.98 5.36
C ALA A 164 1.86 9.60 4.01
N PRO A 165 1.23 8.84 3.10
CA PRO A 165 0.73 9.39 1.86
C PRO A 165 -0.17 10.60 2.06
N VAL A 166 0.01 11.62 1.24
CA VAL A 166 -0.79 12.84 1.28
C VAL A 166 -2.08 12.61 0.52
N SER A 167 -3.22 12.66 1.21
CA SER A 167 -4.53 12.56 0.57
C SER A 167 -4.84 13.80 -0.26
N ILE A 168 -5.41 13.60 -1.44
CA ILE A 168 -5.95 14.64 -2.31
C ILE A 168 -7.42 14.37 -2.52
N LEU A 169 -8.26 15.31 -2.15
CA LEU A 169 -9.69 15.31 -2.44
C LEU A 169 -9.98 16.41 -3.45
N VAL A 170 -10.62 16.07 -4.55
CA VAL A 170 -11.13 17.04 -5.53
C VAL A 170 -12.63 16.87 -5.68
N SER A 171 -13.36 17.96 -5.76
CA SER A 171 -14.80 17.95 -6.01
C SER A 171 -15.23 19.14 -6.86
N ASP A 172 -16.26 18.93 -7.68
CA ASP A 172 -16.89 19.99 -8.47
C ASP A 172 -18.00 20.71 -7.70
N ALA A 173 -18.59 21.70 -8.34
CA ALA A 173 -19.72 22.47 -7.80
C ALA A 173 -21.01 21.62 -7.67
N LEU A 174 -21.09 20.49 -8.35
CA LEU A 174 -22.23 19.56 -8.30
C LEU A 174 -22.09 18.53 -7.17
N GLY A 175 -20.92 18.48 -6.50
CA GLY A 175 -20.63 17.57 -5.41
C GLY A 175 -20.07 16.22 -5.85
N ASN A 176 -19.71 16.05 -7.14
CA ASN A 176 -18.99 14.86 -7.58
C ASN A 176 -17.54 14.96 -7.07
N ALA A 177 -17.06 13.93 -6.39
CA ALA A 177 -15.77 13.95 -5.71
C ALA A 177 -14.94 12.71 -5.98
N ALA A 178 -13.62 12.90 -6.08
CA ALA A 178 -12.62 11.83 -6.16
C ALA A 178 -11.53 12.05 -5.10
N THR A 179 -11.04 10.94 -4.56
CA THR A 179 -9.90 10.94 -3.64
C THR A 179 -8.76 10.16 -4.26
N SER A 180 -7.55 10.70 -4.15
CA SER A 180 -6.29 10.03 -4.51
C SER A 180 -5.25 10.29 -3.45
N GLU A 181 -4.11 9.60 -3.53
CA GLU A 181 -3.00 9.74 -2.58
C GLU A 181 -1.71 10.04 -3.34
N VAL A 182 -0.87 10.91 -2.77
CA VAL A 182 0.50 11.17 -3.23
C VAL A 182 1.46 10.56 -2.21
N VAL A 183 2.20 9.56 -2.65
CA VAL A 183 3.28 8.97 -1.85
C VAL A 183 4.52 9.85 -1.98
N ILE A 184 5.06 10.30 -0.85
CA ILE A 184 6.29 11.07 -0.82
C ILE A 184 7.46 10.10 -0.65
N THR A 185 8.24 9.92 -1.69
CA THR A 185 9.47 9.13 -1.63
C THR A 185 10.62 10.00 -1.14
N LEU A 186 11.37 9.52 -0.15
CA LEU A 186 12.52 10.22 0.38
C LEU A 186 13.78 9.92 -0.43
N ASN A 187 14.64 10.91 -0.58
CA ASN A 187 15.99 10.73 -1.12
C ASN A 187 16.92 10.28 0.02
N LEU A 188 16.94 8.98 0.25
CA LEU A 188 17.71 8.31 1.29
C LEU A 188 18.83 7.47 0.68
N PRO A 189 19.81 7.02 1.49
CA PRO A 189 20.86 6.12 1.02
C PRO A 189 20.32 4.92 0.22
N GLY A 190 21.02 4.51 -0.83
CA GLY A 190 20.64 3.37 -1.67
C GLY A 190 19.48 3.58 -2.62
N ILE A 191 18.93 4.81 -2.75
CA ILE A 191 17.88 5.14 -3.73
C ILE A 191 18.46 6.00 -4.86
N ASP A 192 18.15 5.62 -6.11
CA ASP A 192 18.43 6.39 -7.35
C ASP A 192 19.85 6.98 -7.46
N GLY A 193 20.88 6.22 -7.03
CA GLY A 193 22.28 6.63 -7.11
C GLY A 193 22.73 7.54 -5.96
N GLY A 194 21.98 7.56 -4.85
CA GLY A 194 22.42 8.13 -3.58
C GLY A 194 23.60 7.37 -2.97
N GLU A 195 23.99 7.77 -1.73
CA GLU A 195 25.06 7.10 -0.99
C GLU A 195 24.71 5.61 -0.77
N PRO A 196 25.71 4.70 -0.85
CA PRO A 196 25.50 3.28 -0.57
C PRO A 196 24.88 3.04 0.82
N ILE A 197 24.07 2.02 0.94
CA ILE A 197 23.52 1.56 2.22
C ILE A 197 24.67 1.03 3.08
N ARG A 198 24.84 1.63 4.25
CA ARG A 198 25.71 1.14 5.33
C ARG A 198 24.87 1.06 6.59
N GLY A 199 24.40 -0.13 6.93
CA GLY A 199 23.42 -0.28 7.99
C GLY A 199 23.78 -1.31 9.02
N VAL A 200 23.01 -1.27 10.10
CA VAL A 200 23.05 -2.26 11.18
C VAL A 200 21.64 -2.72 11.52
N HIS A 201 21.51 -3.95 12.02
CA HIS A 201 20.27 -4.48 12.57
C HIS A 201 20.00 -3.89 13.97
N ALA A 202 18.75 -3.57 14.24
CA ALA A 202 18.25 -3.13 15.53
C ALA A 202 17.07 -4.02 15.92
N SER A 203 17.26 -4.84 16.96
CA SER A 203 16.21 -5.72 17.46
C SER A 203 15.01 -4.93 18.01
N GLY A 204 13.84 -5.56 18.14
CA GLY A 204 12.66 -4.95 18.73
C GLY A 204 12.85 -4.34 20.12
N TYR A 205 13.85 -4.78 20.87
CA TYR A 205 14.21 -4.22 22.17
C TYR A 205 15.06 -2.96 22.10
N THR A 206 15.68 -2.66 20.98
CA THR A 206 16.65 -1.54 20.84
C THR A 206 16.08 -0.20 21.27
N TRP A 207 14.82 0.05 20.94
CA TRP A 207 14.14 1.32 21.25
C TRP A 207 13.58 1.40 22.68
N THR A 208 13.76 0.35 23.51
CA THR A 208 13.20 0.31 24.85
C THR A 208 14.11 0.89 25.93
N THR A 209 15.43 0.92 25.69
CA THR A 209 16.42 1.42 26.66
C THR A 209 17.54 2.21 25.97
N ALA A 210 18.10 3.18 26.71
CA ALA A 210 19.24 3.96 26.23
C ALA A 210 20.49 3.07 26.00
N GLU A 211 20.67 2.04 26.82
CA GLU A 211 21.82 1.13 26.72
C GLU A 211 21.91 0.41 25.37
N LEU A 212 20.76 0.13 24.74
CA LEU A 212 20.69 -0.50 23.43
C LEU A 212 20.64 0.52 22.29
N LYS A 213 19.93 1.64 22.48
CA LYS A 213 19.75 2.68 21.46
C LYS A 213 20.99 3.56 21.27
N ASP A 214 21.59 4.05 22.36
CA ASP A 214 22.63 5.07 22.29
C ASP A 214 23.87 4.65 21.46
N PRO A 215 24.38 3.39 21.53
CA PRO A 215 25.50 2.98 20.68
C PRO A 215 25.20 3.06 19.18
N ILE A 216 23.96 2.73 18.76
CA ILE A 216 23.55 2.86 17.36
C ILE A 216 23.47 4.35 16.97
N MET A 217 22.89 5.18 17.83
CA MET A 217 22.81 6.62 17.59
C MET A 217 24.19 7.28 17.53
N GLU A 218 25.20 6.77 18.25
CA GLU A 218 26.59 7.20 18.16
C GLU A 218 27.18 6.85 16.79
N LEU A 219 26.95 5.66 16.24
CA LEU A 219 27.39 5.30 14.88
C LEU A 219 26.80 6.25 13.81
N ILE A 220 25.55 6.65 13.96
CA ILE A 220 24.91 7.65 13.07
C ILE A 220 25.59 9.02 13.25
N ALA A 221 25.75 9.48 14.48
CA ALA A 221 26.35 10.79 14.79
C ALA A 221 27.81 10.90 14.30
N GLU A 222 28.55 9.79 14.27
CA GLU A 222 29.90 9.70 13.74
C GLU A 222 29.96 9.47 12.22
N ASN A 223 28.81 9.49 11.56
CA ASN A 223 28.67 9.27 10.11
C ASN A 223 29.23 7.90 9.63
N LYS A 224 29.14 6.87 10.46
CA LYS A 224 29.62 5.51 10.17
C LYS A 224 28.58 4.64 9.50
N ILE A 225 27.31 4.91 9.82
CA ILE A 225 26.14 4.26 9.21
C ILE A 225 25.11 5.30 8.81
N ASN A 226 24.29 4.97 7.81
CA ASN A 226 23.24 5.82 7.27
C ASN A 226 21.89 5.06 7.16
N THR A 227 21.85 3.83 7.64
CA THR A 227 20.69 2.97 7.52
C THR A 227 20.53 2.15 8.80
N ILE A 228 19.29 2.01 9.26
CA ILE A 228 18.93 1.10 10.36
C ILE A 228 17.91 0.10 9.84
N GLU A 229 18.19 -1.18 10.06
CA GLU A 229 17.20 -2.23 9.89
C GLU A 229 16.56 -2.51 11.25
N ILE A 230 15.23 -2.37 11.35
CA ILE A 230 14.46 -2.56 12.59
C ILE A 230 13.55 -3.78 12.49
N ASP A 231 13.41 -4.55 13.57
CA ASP A 231 12.43 -5.62 13.63
C ASP A 231 10.99 -5.08 13.71
N LEU A 232 10.22 -5.26 12.65
CA LEU A 232 8.76 -5.06 12.66
C LEU A 232 8.06 -6.25 13.29
N LYS A 233 8.47 -7.47 12.91
CA LYS A 233 8.05 -8.76 13.45
C LYS A 233 9.25 -9.72 13.47
N ASP A 234 9.59 -10.25 14.63
CA ASP A 234 10.78 -11.08 14.85
C ASP A 234 10.57 -12.58 14.63
N GLU A 235 11.59 -13.39 14.93
CA GLU A 235 11.59 -14.86 14.81
C GLU A 235 10.70 -15.56 15.82
N ALA A 236 10.26 -14.88 16.87
CA ALA A 236 9.27 -15.40 17.82
C ALA A 236 7.83 -15.17 17.34
N GLY A 237 7.64 -14.41 16.28
CA GLY A 237 6.35 -13.96 15.78
C GLY A 237 5.84 -12.70 16.48
N GLN A 238 6.71 -12.03 17.26
CA GLN A 238 6.37 -10.84 18.02
C GLN A 238 6.38 -9.60 17.15
N VAL A 239 5.29 -8.82 17.17
CA VAL A 239 5.17 -7.47 16.56
C VAL A 239 5.42 -6.43 17.65
N TRP A 240 6.42 -5.57 17.47
CA TRP A 240 6.97 -4.72 18.51
C TRP A 240 6.30 -3.36 18.67
N TRP A 241 5.35 -3.03 17.80
CA TRP A 241 4.65 -1.75 17.69
C TRP A 241 3.15 -1.94 17.58
N ALA A 242 2.38 -0.89 17.84
CA ALA A 242 0.92 -0.91 17.73
C ALA A 242 0.49 -1.04 16.26
N THR A 243 0.08 -2.25 15.86
CA THR A 243 -0.48 -2.50 14.52
C THR A 243 -1.99 -2.57 14.56
N SER A 244 -2.65 -2.10 13.50
CA SER A 244 -4.09 -2.23 13.30
C SER A 244 -4.52 -3.64 12.86
N ASN A 245 -3.57 -4.56 12.59
CA ASN A 245 -3.87 -5.92 12.19
C ASN A 245 -4.66 -6.65 13.30
N GLU A 246 -5.95 -6.87 13.03
CA GLU A 246 -6.86 -7.48 14.02
C GLU A 246 -6.41 -8.89 14.43
N HIS A 247 -5.87 -9.68 13.50
CA HIS A 247 -5.44 -11.04 13.78
C HIS A 247 -4.21 -11.07 14.68
N ALA A 248 -3.21 -10.23 14.44
CA ALA A 248 -2.04 -10.07 15.30
C ALA A 248 -2.44 -9.71 16.74
N ASN A 249 -3.37 -8.77 16.88
CA ASN A 249 -3.92 -8.38 18.18
C ASN A 249 -4.67 -9.53 18.87
N GLN A 250 -5.49 -10.29 18.14
CA GLN A 250 -6.28 -11.40 18.68
C GLN A 250 -5.43 -12.57 19.16
N ILE A 251 -4.34 -12.88 18.48
CA ILE A 251 -3.45 -13.99 18.85
C ILE A 251 -2.40 -13.60 19.90
N GLY A 252 -2.35 -12.34 20.30
CA GLY A 252 -1.39 -11.82 21.27
C GLY A 252 0.03 -11.69 20.73
N ALA A 253 0.17 -11.44 19.42
CA ALA A 253 1.47 -11.22 18.78
C ALA A 253 2.00 -9.80 18.99
N VAL A 254 1.15 -8.85 19.41
CA VAL A 254 1.51 -7.43 19.51
C VAL A 254 2.03 -7.10 20.91
N GLU A 255 3.24 -6.55 20.98
CA GLU A 255 3.78 -5.85 22.15
C GLU A 255 4.08 -4.40 21.77
N GLU A 256 3.29 -3.47 22.28
CA GLU A 256 3.43 -2.04 22.00
C GLU A 256 4.59 -1.44 22.81
N LEU A 257 5.84 -1.78 22.47
CA LEU A 257 7.00 -1.28 23.21
C LEU A 257 7.45 0.10 22.77
N TRP A 258 7.17 0.47 21.53
CA TRP A 258 7.55 1.76 20.94
C TRP A 258 6.61 2.14 19.78
N ASP A 259 6.62 3.42 19.44
CA ASP A 259 5.84 3.99 18.33
C ASP A 259 6.66 3.98 17.05
N LEU A 260 6.23 3.18 16.06
CA LEU A 260 6.94 3.02 14.78
C LEU A 260 7.06 4.34 14.02
N ALA A 261 5.97 5.11 13.93
CA ALA A 261 6.00 6.38 13.20
C ALA A 261 6.96 7.38 13.84
N ALA A 262 6.98 7.45 15.18
CA ALA A 262 7.90 8.34 15.90
C ALA A 262 9.36 7.93 15.72
N VAL A 263 9.67 6.63 15.71
CA VAL A 263 11.04 6.11 15.47
C VAL A 263 11.48 6.43 14.04
N VAL A 264 10.63 6.16 13.05
CA VAL A 264 10.91 6.46 11.64
C VAL A 264 11.15 7.96 11.46
N GLU A 265 10.29 8.82 12.01
CA GLU A 265 10.45 10.27 11.95
C GLU A 265 11.77 10.76 12.60
N GLU A 266 12.14 10.18 13.76
CA GLU A 266 13.41 10.49 14.41
C GLU A 266 14.60 10.16 13.50
N LEU A 267 14.62 8.96 12.89
CA LEU A 267 15.70 8.52 12.01
C LEU A 267 15.75 9.32 10.70
N HIS A 268 14.60 9.61 10.10
CA HIS A 268 14.53 10.42 8.89
C HIS A 268 15.05 11.85 9.11
N ARG A 269 14.80 12.47 10.27
CA ARG A 269 15.38 13.78 10.62
C ARG A 269 16.90 13.76 10.69
N LEU A 270 17.50 12.60 10.91
CA LEU A 270 18.95 12.41 10.89
C LEU A 270 19.48 12.00 9.50
N GLY A 271 18.62 11.91 8.49
CA GLY A 271 18.98 11.43 7.16
C GLY A 271 19.24 9.93 7.08
N VAL A 272 18.67 9.16 8.02
CA VAL A 272 18.87 7.72 8.13
C VAL A 272 17.71 6.99 7.48
N ARG A 273 18.02 6.05 6.58
CA ARG A 273 17.07 5.12 5.95
C ARG A 273 16.59 4.07 6.95
N VAL A 274 15.32 3.71 6.88
CA VAL A 274 14.71 2.72 7.76
C VAL A 274 14.27 1.50 6.96
N ILE A 275 14.92 0.37 7.19
CA ILE A 275 14.53 -0.93 6.67
C ILE A 275 13.71 -1.66 7.74
N GLY A 276 12.47 -1.98 7.46
CA GLY A 276 11.62 -2.76 8.35
C GLY A 276 11.73 -4.25 8.06
N ARG A 277 12.39 -5.01 8.94
CA ARG A 277 12.50 -6.47 8.84
C ARG A 277 11.23 -7.14 9.34
N LEU A 278 10.66 -8.03 8.52
CA LEU A 278 9.49 -8.82 8.88
C LEU A 278 9.75 -10.31 8.63
N VAL A 279 9.80 -11.10 9.70
CA VAL A 279 9.91 -12.56 9.63
C VAL A 279 8.58 -13.16 9.19
N VAL A 280 8.57 -13.90 8.05
CA VAL A 280 7.34 -14.31 7.38
C VAL A 280 6.85 -15.66 7.88
N PHE A 281 7.52 -16.76 7.49
CA PHE A 281 6.99 -18.11 7.69
C PHE A 281 7.47 -18.80 8.98
N ARG A 282 8.51 -18.33 9.64
CA ARG A 282 8.82 -18.73 11.00
C ARG A 282 8.01 -17.87 11.96
N ASP A 283 6.98 -18.46 12.56
CA ASP A 283 6.07 -17.71 13.44
C ASP A 283 5.49 -18.65 14.52
N PRO A 284 6.17 -18.78 15.66
CA PRO A 284 5.71 -19.58 16.78
C PRO A 284 4.34 -19.17 17.33
N ILE A 285 4.07 -17.86 17.42
CA ILE A 285 2.80 -17.34 17.98
C ILE A 285 1.62 -17.73 17.10
N LEU A 286 1.72 -17.49 15.79
CA LEU A 286 0.68 -17.86 14.83
C LEU A 286 0.55 -19.39 14.74
N SER A 287 1.65 -20.12 14.85
CA SER A 287 1.65 -21.59 14.88
C SER A 287 0.93 -22.13 16.11
N ASP A 288 1.19 -21.60 17.29
CA ASP A 288 0.53 -22.01 18.54
C ASP A 288 -0.98 -21.69 18.50
N TRP A 289 -1.37 -20.54 17.96
CA TRP A 289 -2.78 -20.23 17.73
C TRP A 289 -3.44 -21.22 16.77
N ALA A 290 -2.80 -21.56 15.65
CA ALA A 290 -3.32 -22.49 14.67
C ALA A 290 -3.52 -23.89 15.27
N ILE A 291 -2.56 -24.37 16.07
CA ILE A 291 -2.64 -25.63 16.81
C ILE A 291 -3.79 -25.59 17.83
N GLY A 292 -3.87 -24.53 18.62
CA GLY A 292 -4.87 -24.37 19.69
C GLY A 292 -6.31 -24.26 19.15
N THR A 293 -6.50 -23.78 17.93
CA THR A 293 -7.80 -23.62 17.28
C THR A 293 -8.13 -24.73 16.28
N GLY A 294 -7.16 -25.63 15.99
CA GLY A 294 -7.32 -26.73 15.04
C GLY A 294 -7.20 -26.31 13.57
N ASN A 295 -6.70 -25.11 13.27
CA ASN A 295 -6.48 -24.59 11.92
C ASN A 295 -5.14 -25.10 11.36
N LEU A 296 -4.99 -26.42 11.24
CA LEU A 296 -3.73 -27.05 10.86
C LEU A 296 -3.29 -26.79 9.42
N ASP A 297 -4.12 -26.20 8.59
CA ASP A 297 -3.79 -25.72 7.25
C ASP A 297 -2.98 -24.41 7.26
N TRP A 298 -2.87 -23.76 8.43
CA TRP A 298 -2.03 -22.57 8.61
C TRP A 298 -0.56 -22.88 8.88
N ILE A 299 -0.22 -24.13 9.19
CA ILE A 299 1.12 -24.52 9.61
C ILE A 299 1.69 -25.66 8.76
N VAL A 300 3.01 -25.77 8.76
CA VAL A 300 3.73 -26.91 8.24
C VAL A 300 3.55 -28.09 9.18
N LEU A 301 3.34 -29.27 8.63
CA LEU A 301 3.14 -30.52 9.36
C LEU A 301 4.28 -31.50 9.10
N ASN A 302 4.45 -32.45 10.02
CA ASN A 302 5.22 -33.67 9.77
C ASN A 302 4.43 -34.62 8.84
N PRO A 303 5.06 -35.64 8.23
CA PRO A 303 4.38 -36.61 7.37
C PRO A 303 3.22 -37.36 8.05
N ASP A 304 3.27 -37.53 9.35
CA ASP A 304 2.22 -38.19 10.15
C ASP A 304 1.02 -37.25 10.44
N GLY A 305 1.11 -35.99 10.03
CA GLY A 305 0.08 -34.98 10.22
C GLY A 305 0.19 -34.22 11.56
N SER A 306 1.17 -34.49 12.37
CA SER A 306 1.46 -33.69 13.57
C SER A 306 2.11 -32.35 13.19
N PRO A 307 1.98 -31.29 14.04
CA PRO A 307 2.65 -30.01 13.79
C PRO A 307 4.17 -30.15 13.68
N TYR A 308 4.77 -29.44 12.70
CA TYR A 308 6.23 -29.34 12.57
C TYR A 308 6.76 -28.36 13.63
N GLY A 309 7.50 -28.88 14.61
CA GLY A 309 7.89 -28.13 15.81
C GLY A 309 9.32 -27.57 15.79
N GLN A 310 10.07 -27.71 14.69
CA GLN A 310 11.40 -27.08 14.60
C GLN A 310 11.26 -25.56 14.58
N TYR A 311 12.25 -24.86 15.13
CA TYR A 311 12.26 -23.39 15.23
C TYR A 311 11.06 -22.78 15.98
N GLY A 312 10.35 -23.54 16.81
CA GLY A 312 9.16 -23.13 17.55
C GLY A 312 7.86 -23.14 16.74
N GLY A 313 7.92 -23.34 15.42
CA GLY A 313 6.78 -23.39 14.52
C GLY A 313 7.04 -22.71 13.18
N TYR A 314 6.44 -23.27 12.16
CA TYR A 314 6.53 -22.74 10.79
C TYR A 314 5.14 -22.67 10.19
N THR A 315 4.76 -21.50 9.70
CA THR A 315 3.48 -21.30 9.02
C THR A 315 3.54 -21.79 7.58
N ASN A 316 2.39 -22.09 7.01
CA ASN A 316 2.27 -22.74 5.72
C ASN A 316 2.36 -21.74 4.57
N PRO A 317 3.41 -21.79 3.71
CA PRO A 317 3.56 -20.87 2.58
C PRO A 317 2.51 -21.04 1.48
N PHE A 318 1.70 -22.11 1.50
CA PHE A 318 0.60 -22.32 0.57
C PHE A 318 -0.75 -21.75 1.05
N ASN A 319 -0.77 -21.11 2.22
CA ASN A 319 -1.99 -20.51 2.76
C ASN A 319 -2.00 -18.99 2.55
N GLU A 320 -2.87 -18.51 1.65
CA GLU A 320 -3.00 -17.09 1.34
C GLU A 320 -3.46 -16.24 2.55
N GLN A 321 -4.08 -16.83 3.56
CA GLN A 321 -4.42 -16.12 4.80
C GLN A 321 -3.16 -15.84 5.65
N VAL A 322 -2.16 -16.71 5.60
CA VAL A 322 -0.83 -16.45 6.18
C VAL A 322 -0.12 -15.34 5.41
N TRP A 323 -0.29 -15.29 4.08
CA TRP A 323 0.22 -14.17 3.28
C TRP A 323 -0.42 -12.86 3.72
N GLU A 324 -1.74 -12.80 3.74
CA GLU A 324 -2.48 -11.59 4.11
C GLU A 324 -2.11 -11.08 5.50
N TYR A 325 -1.93 -11.98 6.47
CA TYR A 325 -1.46 -11.64 7.82
C TYR A 325 -0.13 -10.88 7.79
N ASN A 326 0.87 -11.38 7.06
CA ASN A 326 2.19 -10.76 6.98
C ASN A 326 2.20 -9.50 6.08
N ILE A 327 1.53 -9.55 4.93
CA ILE A 327 1.51 -8.43 3.98
C ILE A 327 0.79 -7.22 4.59
N SER A 328 -0.32 -7.40 5.30
CA SER A 328 -1.03 -6.28 5.91
C SER A 328 -0.23 -5.58 7.01
N ILE A 329 0.57 -6.31 7.81
CA ILE A 329 1.49 -5.72 8.79
C ILE A 329 2.58 -4.92 8.07
N ALA A 330 3.16 -5.48 7.01
CA ALA A 330 4.19 -4.84 6.20
C ALA A 330 3.68 -3.57 5.49
N GLU A 331 2.48 -3.64 4.90
CA GLU A 331 1.82 -2.52 4.23
C GLU A 331 1.53 -1.37 5.21
N GLU A 332 1.07 -1.69 6.42
CA GLU A 332 0.84 -0.67 7.46
C GLU A 332 2.15 -0.01 7.87
N ALA A 333 3.24 -0.78 8.08
CA ALA A 333 4.55 -0.22 8.40
C ALA A 333 5.07 0.69 7.28
N ALA A 334 4.92 0.31 6.01
CA ALA A 334 5.26 1.15 4.87
C ALA A 334 4.46 2.47 4.86
N ARG A 335 3.16 2.43 5.15
CA ARG A 335 2.31 3.63 5.28
C ARG A 335 2.70 4.54 6.44
N LEU A 336 3.35 3.99 7.47
CA LEU A 336 3.90 4.74 8.60
C LEU A 336 5.31 5.29 8.32
N GLY A 337 5.82 5.11 7.09
CA GLY A 337 7.02 5.75 6.59
C GLY A 337 8.27 4.88 6.57
N VAL A 338 8.16 3.58 6.83
CA VAL A 338 9.30 2.65 6.61
C VAL A 338 9.68 2.64 5.12
N ASP A 339 10.95 2.82 4.82
CA ASP A 339 11.44 2.99 3.44
C ASP A 339 11.56 1.68 2.67
N ASP A 340 11.87 0.59 3.38
CA ASP A 340 11.93 -0.75 2.83
C ASP A 340 11.26 -1.75 3.75
N VAL A 341 10.60 -2.73 3.17
CA VAL A 341 10.19 -3.96 3.86
C VAL A 341 11.14 -5.07 3.45
N LEU A 342 11.91 -5.57 4.41
CA LEU A 342 12.80 -6.71 4.21
C LEU A 342 12.13 -7.98 4.76
N TYR A 343 11.66 -8.84 3.89
CA TYR A 343 11.08 -10.13 4.27
C TYR A 343 12.17 -11.13 4.61
N ASP A 344 12.19 -11.56 5.86
CA ASP A 344 13.07 -12.63 6.33
C ASP A 344 12.28 -13.93 6.55
N TYR A 345 12.96 -15.07 6.59
CA TYR A 345 12.34 -16.40 6.60
C TYR A 345 11.26 -16.57 5.51
N VAL A 346 11.42 -15.88 4.38
CA VAL A 346 10.62 -16.03 3.16
C VAL A 346 11.11 -17.26 2.41
N ARG A 347 10.92 -18.41 3.06
CA ARG A 347 11.43 -19.73 2.67
C ARG A 347 10.67 -20.85 3.36
N ARG A 348 10.84 -22.09 2.88
CA ARG A 348 10.41 -23.25 3.62
C ARG A 348 11.41 -23.61 4.75
N PRO A 349 11.04 -24.48 5.71
CA PRO A 349 12.03 -25.06 6.61
C PRO A 349 13.17 -25.77 5.86
N ASP A 350 14.38 -25.71 6.43
CA ASP A 350 15.59 -26.36 5.91
C ASP A 350 15.67 -27.87 6.25
N ALA A 351 14.55 -28.57 6.09
CA ALA A 351 14.43 -30.00 6.24
C ALA A 351 14.28 -30.69 4.88
N PHE A 352 14.50 -32.00 4.81
CA PHE A 352 14.19 -32.75 3.60
C PHE A 352 12.70 -32.70 3.29
N LEU A 353 12.33 -32.58 2.01
CA LEU A 353 10.93 -32.44 1.60
C LEU A 353 10.05 -33.62 2.04
N ASP A 354 10.59 -34.83 2.10
CA ASP A 354 9.88 -36.03 2.57
C ASP A 354 9.61 -36.03 4.10
N GLN A 355 10.22 -35.10 4.84
CA GLN A 355 9.97 -34.83 6.27
C GLN A 355 8.93 -33.73 6.48
N LEU A 356 8.46 -33.10 5.43
CA LEU A 356 7.52 -31.98 5.49
C LEU A 356 6.21 -32.33 4.78
N ARG A 357 5.13 -31.87 5.33
CA ARG A 357 3.82 -31.91 4.69
C ARG A 357 3.23 -30.50 4.71
N PHE A 358 2.87 -30.02 3.55
CA PHE A 358 2.23 -28.71 3.40
C PHE A 358 0.73 -28.92 3.06
N PRO A 359 -0.19 -28.59 4.00
CA PRO A 359 -1.59 -28.48 3.64
C PRO A 359 -1.80 -27.47 2.50
N LEU A 360 -2.84 -27.65 1.70
CA LEU A 360 -3.20 -26.76 0.58
C LEU A 360 -2.21 -26.75 -0.60
N GLN A 361 -1.10 -27.48 -0.55
CA GLN A 361 -0.06 -27.45 -1.58
C GLN A 361 -0.57 -27.76 -2.99
N GLY A 362 -1.51 -28.71 -3.14
CA GLY A 362 -1.99 -29.14 -4.47
C GLY A 362 -0.86 -29.66 -5.36
N GLU A 363 -0.75 -29.09 -6.56
CA GLU A 363 0.31 -29.41 -7.53
C GLU A 363 1.48 -28.40 -7.49
N GLN A 364 1.40 -27.37 -6.66
CA GLN A 364 2.43 -26.32 -6.56
C GLN A 364 3.69 -26.83 -5.86
N THR A 365 4.83 -26.26 -6.23
CA THR A 365 6.09 -26.44 -5.51
C THR A 365 6.25 -25.42 -4.39
N PRO A 366 7.11 -25.66 -3.39
CA PRO A 366 7.43 -24.66 -2.37
C PRO A 366 7.99 -23.35 -2.95
N GLU A 367 8.79 -23.44 -4.02
CA GLU A 367 9.32 -22.29 -4.74
C GLU A 367 8.20 -21.42 -5.32
N GLU A 368 7.20 -22.05 -5.96
CA GLU A 368 6.03 -21.35 -6.51
C GLU A 368 5.21 -20.65 -5.42
N ALA A 369 5.08 -21.25 -4.24
CA ALA A 369 4.40 -20.62 -3.13
C ALA A 369 5.15 -19.39 -2.57
N ILE A 370 6.49 -19.48 -2.45
CA ILE A 370 7.32 -18.34 -2.04
C ILE A 370 7.26 -17.21 -3.07
N LEU A 371 7.38 -17.54 -4.36
CA LEU A 371 7.24 -16.55 -5.43
C LEU A 371 5.84 -15.92 -5.46
N GLY A 372 4.78 -16.70 -5.25
CA GLY A 372 3.40 -16.20 -5.17
C GLY A 372 3.19 -15.22 -4.02
N PHE A 373 3.81 -15.46 -2.85
CA PHE A 373 3.80 -14.51 -1.74
C PHE A 373 4.45 -13.17 -2.12
N LEU A 374 5.64 -13.21 -2.76
CA LEU A 374 6.34 -11.99 -3.18
C LEU A 374 5.56 -11.24 -4.28
N GLU A 375 5.00 -11.97 -5.26
CA GLU A 375 4.15 -11.40 -6.31
C GLU A 375 2.89 -10.71 -5.75
N ALA A 376 2.26 -11.30 -4.73
CA ALA A 376 1.11 -10.70 -4.06
C ALA A 376 1.47 -9.48 -3.22
N SER A 377 2.67 -9.47 -2.63
CA SER A 377 3.12 -8.44 -1.70
C SER A 377 3.65 -7.18 -2.40
N GLN A 378 4.54 -7.34 -3.40
CA GLN A 378 5.28 -6.25 -4.02
C GLN A 378 4.40 -5.05 -4.44
N PRO A 379 3.30 -5.22 -5.19
CA PRO A 379 2.50 -4.08 -5.63
C PRO A 379 1.84 -3.32 -4.47
N ARG A 380 1.52 -4.00 -3.37
CA ARG A 380 0.93 -3.38 -2.18
C ARG A 380 1.94 -2.55 -1.41
N ILE A 381 3.15 -3.08 -1.24
CA ILE A 381 4.22 -2.37 -0.54
C ILE A 381 4.70 -1.18 -1.37
N HIS A 382 4.86 -1.33 -2.69
CA HIS A 382 5.18 -0.23 -3.59
C HIS A 382 4.09 0.86 -3.58
N ALA A 383 2.81 0.49 -3.57
CA ALA A 383 1.71 1.44 -3.47
C ALA A 383 1.68 2.18 -2.12
N ALA A 384 2.21 1.57 -1.06
CA ALA A 384 2.39 2.19 0.25
C ALA A 384 3.67 3.06 0.34
N GLY A 385 4.54 3.06 -0.68
CA GLY A 385 5.71 3.93 -0.79
C GLY A 385 7.04 3.30 -0.39
N ALA A 386 7.07 2.01 -0.02
CA ALA A 386 8.28 1.32 0.38
C ALA A 386 8.79 0.36 -0.71
N ARG A 387 10.10 0.07 -0.69
CA ARG A 387 10.72 -0.98 -1.49
C ARG A 387 10.54 -2.34 -0.82
N VAL A 388 10.71 -3.42 -1.60
CA VAL A 388 10.63 -4.81 -1.12
C VAL A 388 12.00 -5.46 -1.23
N GLY A 389 12.49 -6.00 -0.13
CA GLY A 389 13.68 -6.85 -0.07
C GLY A 389 13.34 -8.27 0.40
N ALA A 390 14.18 -9.22 0.04
CA ALA A 390 14.10 -10.58 0.55
C ALA A 390 15.44 -11.02 1.15
N SER A 391 15.45 -11.37 2.43
CA SER A 391 16.57 -12.05 3.06
C SER A 391 16.66 -13.48 2.54
N VAL A 392 17.84 -13.87 2.13
CA VAL A 392 18.07 -15.20 1.59
C VAL A 392 19.28 -15.87 2.25
N PHE A 393 19.24 -17.18 2.40
CA PHE A 393 20.40 -17.91 2.89
C PHE A 393 21.55 -17.81 1.91
N GLY A 394 22.78 -17.73 2.42
CA GLY A 394 23.97 -17.75 1.59
C GLY A 394 24.01 -18.97 0.63
N ILE A 395 23.54 -20.13 1.09
CA ILE A 395 23.45 -21.36 0.30
C ILE A 395 22.43 -21.28 -0.86
N ALA A 396 21.50 -20.30 -0.85
CA ALA A 396 20.46 -20.18 -1.88
C ALA A 396 21.03 -20.02 -3.30
N ALA A 397 22.21 -19.38 -3.42
CA ALA A 397 22.87 -19.23 -4.70
C ALA A 397 23.30 -20.57 -5.34
N THR A 398 23.62 -21.60 -4.52
CA THR A 398 24.12 -22.91 -4.99
C THR A 398 23.11 -24.04 -4.84
N HIS A 399 22.24 -23.96 -3.84
CA HIS A 399 21.26 -25.01 -3.49
C HIS A 399 19.87 -24.41 -3.19
N PRO A 400 19.25 -23.67 -4.13
CA PRO A 400 17.99 -22.97 -3.91
C PRO A 400 16.83 -23.89 -3.51
N ASP A 401 16.83 -25.12 -4.03
CA ASP A 401 15.81 -26.14 -3.78
C ASP A 401 15.77 -26.63 -2.32
N GLN A 402 16.87 -26.49 -1.56
CA GLN A 402 16.91 -26.91 -0.15
C GLN A 402 16.01 -26.05 0.74
N ILE A 403 15.74 -24.83 0.35
CA ILE A 403 15.03 -23.83 1.15
C ILE A 403 13.93 -23.09 0.38
N ALA A 404 13.73 -23.43 -0.89
CA ALA A 404 12.78 -22.78 -1.79
C ALA A 404 13.06 -21.27 -2.02
N GLN A 405 14.33 -20.93 -2.29
CA GLN A 405 14.75 -19.56 -2.61
C GLN A 405 15.42 -19.49 -3.98
N PRO A 406 14.68 -19.55 -5.09
CA PRO A 406 15.22 -19.47 -6.46
C PRO A 406 15.59 -18.01 -6.79
N ILE A 407 16.86 -17.62 -6.54
CA ILE A 407 17.34 -16.24 -6.59
C ILE A 407 16.97 -15.50 -7.90
N PRO A 408 17.20 -16.05 -9.11
CA PRO A 408 16.84 -15.34 -10.34
C PRO A 408 15.34 -14.99 -10.42
N ALA A 409 14.46 -15.92 -10.02
CA ALA A 409 13.02 -15.68 -10.05
C ALA A 409 12.55 -14.72 -8.93
N MET A 410 13.14 -14.80 -7.74
CA MET A 410 12.87 -13.85 -6.67
C MET A 410 13.28 -12.43 -7.06
N SER A 411 14.40 -12.27 -7.73
CA SER A 411 14.95 -10.97 -8.17
C SER A 411 14.08 -10.23 -9.20
N GLU A 412 13.12 -10.91 -9.84
CA GLU A 412 12.11 -10.26 -10.68
C GLU A 412 10.94 -9.68 -9.85
N LEU A 413 10.82 -10.10 -8.59
CA LEU A 413 9.69 -9.79 -7.70
C LEU A 413 10.06 -8.93 -6.49
N VAL A 414 11.35 -8.56 -6.37
CA VAL A 414 11.84 -7.70 -5.28
C VAL A 414 12.78 -6.63 -5.82
N ASP A 415 13.00 -5.56 -5.05
CA ASP A 415 13.93 -4.49 -5.42
C ASP A 415 15.37 -4.84 -5.06
N TYR A 416 15.57 -5.73 -4.08
CA TYR A 416 16.87 -6.28 -3.73
C TYR A 416 16.77 -7.63 -3.03
N VAL A 417 17.82 -8.42 -3.14
CA VAL A 417 18.04 -9.61 -2.32
C VAL A 417 19.10 -9.33 -1.27
N ALA A 418 18.88 -9.78 -0.04
CA ALA A 418 19.80 -9.59 1.07
C ALA A 418 20.39 -10.95 1.52
N PRO A 419 21.48 -11.43 0.89
CA PRO A 419 22.07 -12.71 1.24
C PRO A 419 22.82 -12.66 2.57
N MET A 420 22.48 -13.59 3.46
CA MET A 420 23.18 -13.84 4.72
C MET A 420 24.45 -14.62 4.45
N VAL A 421 25.56 -13.92 4.20
CA VAL A 421 26.84 -14.55 3.81
C VAL A 421 27.78 -14.73 5.01
N TYR A 422 27.22 -15.01 6.18
CA TYR A 422 27.98 -15.15 7.44
C TYR A 422 29.03 -16.25 7.35
N PRO A 423 30.34 -15.94 7.49
CA PRO A 423 31.41 -16.92 7.36
C PRO A 423 31.27 -18.13 8.29
N SER A 424 30.74 -17.95 9.50
CA SER A 424 30.51 -19.02 10.48
C SER A 424 29.43 -20.02 10.09
N HIS A 425 28.59 -19.72 9.10
CA HIS A 425 27.48 -20.58 8.65
C HIS A 425 27.83 -21.43 7.42
N TRP A 426 29.05 -21.27 6.88
CA TRP A 426 29.50 -22.07 5.75
C TRP A 426 30.24 -23.35 6.20
N GLY A 427 29.98 -24.45 5.53
CA GLY A 427 30.72 -25.69 5.75
C GLY A 427 32.15 -25.64 5.18
N PRO A 428 33.05 -26.50 5.70
CA PRO A 428 34.40 -26.59 5.14
C PRO A 428 34.40 -26.93 3.64
N ASN A 429 35.28 -26.25 2.89
CA ASN A 429 35.44 -26.34 1.44
C ASN A 429 34.29 -25.78 0.58
N GLU A 430 33.32 -25.10 1.17
CA GLU A 430 32.34 -24.34 0.40
C GLU A 430 33.06 -23.27 -0.45
N TYR A 431 32.63 -23.11 -1.70
CA TYR A 431 33.31 -22.29 -2.70
C TYR A 431 34.81 -22.57 -2.84
N GLY A 432 35.30 -23.74 -2.37
CA GLY A 432 36.72 -24.08 -2.34
C GLY A 432 37.53 -23.38 -1.23
N VAL A 433 36.84 -22.75 -0.26
CA VAL A 433 37.46 -22.18 0.95
C VAL A 433 37.56 -23.27 2.02
N VAL A 434 38.79 -23.59 2.43
CA VAL A 434 39.04 -24.74 3.35
C VAL A 434 38.39 -24.52 4.71
N ASP A 435 38.51 -23.31 5.24
CA ASP A 435 37.93 -22.91 6.51
C ASP A 435 37.25 -21.53 6.34
N PRO A 436 35.96 -21.53 5.97
CA PRO A 436 35.23 -20.27 5.73
C PRO A 436 35.21 -19.34 6.92
N ASN A 437 35.01 -19.87 8.14
CA ASN A 437 34.92 -19.06 9.37
C ASN A 437 36.22 -18.33 9.70
N SER A 438 37.38 -18.89 9.34
CA SER A 438 38.70 -18.25 9.47
C SER A 438 39.15 -17.49 8.22
N SER A 439 38.31 -17.43 7.18
CA SER A 439 38.64 -16.80 5.89
C SER A 439 37.48 -15.89 5.41
N PRO A 440 37.09 -14.88 6.22
CA PRO A 440 35.89 -14.07 5.97
C PRO A 440 35.92 -13.37 4.61
N TYR A 441 37.04 -12.82 4.18
CA TYR A 441 37.17 -12.20 2.86
C TYR A 441 36.86 -13.19 1.72
N ASP A 442 37.52 -14.36 1.73
CA ASP A 442 37.42 -15.31 0.62
C ASP A 442 35.99 -15.84 0.44
N ILE A 443 35.30 -16.17 1.55
CA ILE A 443 33.96 -16.76 1.47
C ILE A 443 32.91 -15.70 1.11
N VAL A 444 33.02 -14.48 1.66
CA VAL A 444 32.10 -13.38 1.37
C VAL A 444 32.26 -12.92 -0.09
N PHE A 445 33.49 -12.71 -0.55
CA PHE A 445 33.78 -12.34 -1.94
C PHE A 445 33.15 -13.33 -2.94
N ARG A 446 33.37 -14.63 -2.74
CA ARG A 446 32.91 -15.66 -3.67
C ARG A 446 31.40 -15.82 -3.66
N SER A 447 30.80 -15.82 -2.48
CA SER A 447 29.34 -15.95 -2.37
C SER A 447 28.63 -14.72 -2.92
N LEU A 448 29.05 -13.50 -2.60
CA LEU A 448 28.43 -12.28 -3.13
C LEU A 448 28.64 -12.13 -4.65
N SER A 449 29.81 -12.54 -5.18
CA SER A 449 30.04 -12.57 -6.63
C SER A 449 29.04 -13.51 -7.34
N GLU A 450 28.67 -14.65 -6.71
CA GLU A 450 27.67 -15.55 -7.27
C GLU A 450 26.26 -14.94 -7.22
N PHE A 451 25.89 -14.26 -6.11
CA PHE A 451 24.60 -13.54 -6.04
C PHE A 451 24.52 -12.42 -7.09
N GLN A 452 25.57 -11.65 -7.28
CA GLN A 452 25.63 -10.62 -8.32
C GLN A 452 25.41 -11.21 -9.73
N ASN A 453 26.00 -12.37 -10.00
CA ASN A 453 25.80 -13.06 -11.28
C ASN A 453 24.34 -13.50 -11.46
N GLN A 454 23.67 -13.94 -10.39
CA GLN A 454 22.29 -14.46 -10.46
C GLN A 454 21.24 -13.35 -10.57
N VAL A 455 21.50 -12.17 -10.02
CA VAL A 455 20.59 -11.01 -10.16
C VAL A 455 20.85 -10.22 -11.44
N ALA A 456 21.95 -10.51 -12.16
CA ALA A 456 22.31 -9.78 -13.36
C ALA A 456 21.22 -9.84 -14.44
N GLY A 457 20.76 -8.66 -14.86
CA GLY A 457 19.71 -8.52 -15.88
C GLY A 457 18.30 -8.44 -15.33
N THR A 458 18.12 -8.51 -14.01
CA THR A 458 16.89 -8.18 -13.30
C THR A 458 16.90 -6.72 -12.82
N ASN A 459 15.83 -6.26 -12.18
CA ASN A 459 15.79 -4.93 -11.54
C ASN A 459 16.34 -4.94 -10.10
N ALA A 460 16.55 -6.11 -9.52
CA ALA A 460 17.03 -6.24 -8.15
C ALA A 460 18.53 -5.94 -8.02
N THR A 461 18.90 -5.39 -6.86
CA THR A 461 20.29 -5.24 -6.40
C THR A 461 20.63 -6.28 -5.34
N VAL A 462 21.92 -6.38 -4.97
CA VAL A 462 22.36 -7.21 -3.84
C VAL A 462 22.73 -6.30 -2.68
N LEU A 463 22.16 -6.56 -1.50
CA LEU A 463 22.52 -5.94 -0.23
C LEU A 463 23.19 -7.00 0.65
N GLY A 464 24.49 -6.92 0.87
CA GLY A 464 25.25 -7.92 1.63
C GLY A 464 24.87 -7.91 3.11
N TRP A 465 24.40 -9.04 3.66
CA TRP A 465 24.18 -9.15 5.10
C TRP A 465 25.37 -9.84 5.75
N LEU A 466 26.20 -9.06 6.48
CA LEU A 466 27.53 -9.42 6.96
C LEU A 466 27.53 -9.73 8.46
N GLN A 467 28.42 -10.62 8.86
CA GLN A 467 28.55 -11.07 10.24
C GLN A 467 29.33 -10.08 11.12
N ASP A 468 28.74 -9.61 12.21
CA ASP A 468 29.44 -8.86 13.28
C ASP A 468 29.23 -9.52 14.65
N PHE A 469 29.31 -10.84 14.69
CA PHE A 469 29.25 -11.65 15.91
C PHE A 469 30.29 -12.76 15.88
N SER A 470 30.68 -13.28 17.04
CA SER A 470 31.62 -14.40 17.18
C SER A 470 30.90 -15.73 17.33
N LEU A 471 31.22 -16.70 16.46
CA LEU A 471 30.75 -18.07 16.54
C LEU A 471 31.86 -19.04 16.14
N GLY A 472 32.50 -19.68 17.14
CA GLY A 472 33.62 -20.59 16.91
C GLY A 472 34.98 -19.92 16.64
N VAL A 473 34.97 -18.77 15.97
CA VAL A 473 36.14 -17.88 15.76
C VAL A 473 35.76 -16.51 16.32
N ASP A 474 36.72 -15.85 16.96
CA ASP A 474 36.53 -14.49 17.48
C ASP A 474 36.56 -13.50 16.29
N TYR A 475 35.51 -12.69 16.17
CA TYR A 475 35.37 -11.65 15.16
C TYR A 475 35.61 -10.29 15.84
N GLY A 476 36.51 -9.52 15.26
CA GLY A 476 36.82 -8.17 15.65
C GLY A 476 36.92 -7.24 14.43
N PRO A 477 37.54 -6.05 14.58
CA PRO A 477 37.60 -5.08 13.50
C PRO A 477 38.23 -5.59 12.19
N ALA A 478 39.18 -6.52 12.27
CA ALA A 478 39.85 -7.06 11.10
C ALA A 478 38.95 -7.99 10.29
N GLU A 479 38.20 -8.87 10.98
CA GLU A 479 37.33 -9.86 10.36
C GLU A 479 36.07 -9.19 9.77
N VAL A 480 35.51 -8.18 10.46
CA VAL A 480 34.35 -7.42 9.96
C VAL A 480 34.77 -6.56 8.77
N ARG A 481 35.90 -5.86 8.84
CA ARG A 481 36.44 -5.05 7.72
C ARG A 481 36.73 -5.91 6.49
N ALA A 482 37.30 -7.10 6.69
CA ALA A 482 37.58 -8.03 5.59
C ALA A 482 36.31 -8.45 4.82
N GLN A 483 35.17 -8.56 5.51
CA GLN A 483 33.88 -8.83 4.85
C GLN A 483 33.37 -7.62 4.05
N ILE A 484 33.51 -6.40 4.59
CA ILE A 484 33.13 -5.16 3.90
C ILE A 484 33.97 -5.00 2.63
N GLU A 485 35.31 -5.15 2.73
CA GLU A 485 36.23 -5.10 1.58
C GLU A 485 35.89 -6.17 0.52
N ALA A 486 35.55 -7.39 0.96
CA ALA A 486 35.15 -8.47 0.07
C ALA A 486 33.83 -8.18 -0.66
N ALA A 487 32.88 -7.54 -0.01
CA ALA A 487 31.62 -7.10 -0.62
C ALA A 487 31.88 -6.01 -1.69
N GLU A 488 32.67 -5.00 -1.36
CA GLU A 488 33.05 -3.95 -2.29
C GLU A 488 33.78 -4.50 -3.53
N ASP A 489 34.74 -5.43 -3.33
CA ASP A 489 35.47 -6.08 -4.42
C ASP A 489 34.59 -7.00 -5.27
N ALA A 490 33.51 -7.55 -4.71
CA ALA A 490 32.48 -8.28 -5.43
C ALA A 490 31.49 -7.36 -6.19
N GLY A 491 31.61 -6.04 -6.05
CA GLY A 491 30.71 -5.04 -6.63
C GLY A 491 29.41 -4.85 -5.83
N VAL A 492 29.37 -5.29 -4.57
CA VAL A 492 28.26 -5.09 -3.64
C VAL A 492 28.66 -4.01 -2.65
N VAL A 493 28.17 -2.79 -2.87
CA VAL A 493 28.52 -1.62 -2.04
C VAL A 493 27.54 -1.41 -0.89
N ASP A 494 26.35 -1.99 -0.99
CA ASP A 494 25.29 -1.94 0.03
C ASP A 494 25.46 -3.09 1.02
N PHE A 495 25.48 -2.79 2.32
CA PHE A 495 25.57 -3.84 3.33
C PHE A 495 24.82 -3.51 4.62
N LEU A 496 24.42 -4.57 5.33
CA LEU A 496 23.98 -4.56 6.72
C LEU A 496 24.91 -5.41 7.57
N LEU A 497 25.29 -4.92 8.73
CA LEU A 497 25.94 -5.75 9.76
C LEU A 497 24.87 -6.41 10.64
N TRP A 498 25.08 -7.67 10.95
CA TRP A 498 24.22 -8.44 11.81
C TRP A 498 24.92 -8.88 13.09
N ASP A 499 24.34 -8.51 14.22
CA ASP A 499 24.60 -9.09 15.55
C ASP A 499 23.28 -9.20 16.31
N ALA A 500 22.99 -10.41 16.83
CA ALA A 500 21.75 -10.69 17.56
C ALA A 500 21.61 -9.90 18.88
N ALA A 501 22.74 -9.45 19.45
CA ALA A 501 22.78 -8.62 20.66
C ALA A 501 22.76 -7.12 20.34
N THR A 502 22.65 -6.76 19.06
CA THR A 502 22.65 -5.35 18.60
C THR A 502 23.93 -4.61 19.04
N THR A 503 25.07 -5.31 19.03
CA THR A 503 26.36 -4.77 19.44
C THR A 503 27.35 -4.82 18.28
N TYR A 504 27.82 -3.66 17.82
CA TYR A 504 28.58 -3.57 16.58
C TYR A 504 30.04 -3.18 16.80
N THR A 505 30.90 -3.69 15.93
CA THR A 505 32.34 -3.43 15.94
C THR A 505 32.63 -2.11 15.27
N GLU A 506 32.44 -0.99 15.98
CA GLU A 506 32.60 0.38 15.54
C GLU A 506 33.93 0.63 14.80
N ALA A 507 35.05 0.05 15.30
CA ALA A 507 36.38 0.22 14.71
C ALA A 507 36.53 -0.43 13.31
N ALA A 508 35.58 -1.23 12.87
CA ALA A 508 35.53 -1.75 11.50
C ALA A 508 34.90 -0.79 10.49
N LEU A 509 34.20 0.24 10.96
CA LEU A 509 33.48 1.21 10.16
C LEU A 509 34.27 2.54 10.07
N ASP A 510 34.63 2.93 8.86
CA ASP A 510 35.19 4.26 8.60
C ASP A 510 34.03 5.26 8.36
N PRO A 511 34.16 6.53 8.81
CA PRO A 511 33.18 7.55 8.48
C PRO A 511 32.96 7.67 6.97
N MET A 512 31.71 7.85 6.55
CA MET A 512 31.37 8.12 5.15
C MET A 512 31.91 9.50 4.75
N SER A 513 32.32 9.65 3.48
CA SER A 513 32.95 10.84 2.94
C SER A 513 31.97 12.00 2.70
#